data_183d6881e4becfee0de472c208437b0a
#
_entry.id   183d6881e4becfee0de472c208437b0a
#
_cell.length_a   1.000
_cell.length_b   1.000
_cell.length_c   1.000
_cell.angle_alpha   90.00
_cell.angle_beta   90.00
_cell.angle_gamma   90.00
#
_symmetry.space_group_name_H-M   'P 1'
#
loop_
_entity.id
_entity.type
_entity.pdbx_description
1 polymer ?
#
loop_
_entity_poly.entity_id
_entity_poly.type
_entity_poly.pdbx_seq_one_letter_code
_entity_poly.pdbx_strand_id
1 'polypeptide(L)'
;LTGRLIKKEKPNAKVVFIGPCAAKKLEASRKSIRSDIDFVLTFEEVMGMFNAKGIALDQITTSDPLTEGTNAGRGFAVSGGVAKAVKDLIQKEHPGTEVKVQAAEGLKNCKTKICY
;
A
#
# COMPACT_ATOMS: atom_id res chain seq x y z
N LEU A 1 -4.71 -6.45 5.32
CA LEU A 1 -4.36 -6.58 6.74
C LEU A 1 -4.78 -5.33 7.52
N THR A 2 -4.32 -4.12 7.14
CA THR A 2 -4.63 -2.85 7.82
C THR A 2 -6.13 -2.60 7.95
N GLY A 3 -6.92 -2.82 6.90
CA GLY A 3 -8.40 -2.68 6.95
C GLY A 3 -9.03 -3.56 8.02
N ARG A 4 -8.52 -4.78 8.19
CA ARG A 4 -8.99 -5.69 9.24
C ARG A 4 -8.68 -5.19 10.64
N LEU A 5 -7.49 -4.64 10.85
CA LEU A 5 -7.13 -4.03 12.13
C LEU A 5 -8.03 -2.84 12.45
N ILE A 6 -8.26 -1.95 11.49
CA ILE A 6 -9.15 -0.79 11.66
C ILE A 6 -10.56 -1.25 12.04
N LYS A 7 -11.12 -2.24 11.34
CA LYS A 7 -12.47 -2.76 11.65
C LYS A 7 -12.54 -3.52 12.97
N LYS A 8 -11.43 -4.10 13.43
CA LYS A 8 -11.38 -4.71 14.76
C LYS A 8 -11.48 -3.65 15.87
N GLU A 9 -10.82 -2.52 15.68
CA GLU A 9 -10.86 -1.41 16.65
C GLU A 9 -12.13 -0.57 16.52
N LYS A 10 -12.59 -0.36 15.28
CA LYS A 10 -13.75 0.45 14.93
C LYS A 10 -14.68 -0.32 13.99
N PRO A 11 -15.54 -1.21 14.50
CA PRO A 11 -16.37 -2.11 13.69
C PRO A 11 -17.26 -1.43 12.64
N ASN A 12 -17.73 -0.23 12.94
CA ASN A 12 -18.62 0.55 12.07
C ASN A 12 -17.86 1.47 11.08
N ALA A 13 -16.52 1.48 11.10
CA ALA A 13 -15.73 2.31 10.20
C ALA A 13 -15.87 1.84 8.75
N LYS A 14 -16.02 2.79 7.83
CA LYS A 14 -15.89 2.56 6.39
C LYS A 14 -14.44 2.74 6.01
N VAL A 15 -13.85 1.71 5.43
CA VAL A 15 -12.43 1.70 5.05
C VAL A 15 -12.32 1.95 3.56
N VAL A 16 -11.66 3.02 3.20
CA VAL A 16 -11.39 3.42 1.81
C VAL A 16 -9.90 3.25 1.53
N PHE A 17 -9.56 2.50 0.50
CA PHE A 17 -8.19 2.41 -0.02
C PHE A 17 -8.04 3.39 -1.18
N ILE A 18 -7.04 4.26 -1.12
CA ILE A 18 -6.68 5.17 -2.21
C ILE A 18 -5.30 4.79 -2.72
N GLY A 19 -5.16 4.57 -4.03
CA GLY A 19 -3.88 4.15 -4.60
C GLY A 19 -3.86 4.18 -6.13
N PRO A 20 -2.68 3.97 -6.75
CA PRO A 20 -2.52 4.10 -8.20
C PRO A 20 -3.05 2.91 -9.00
N CYS A 21 -3.39 1.80 -8.35
CA CYS A 21 -3.61 0.53 -9.06
C CYS A 21 -5.07 0.08 -9.04
N ALA A 22 -5.70 0.00 -10.21
CA ALA A 22 -7.06 -0.52 -10.37
C ALA A 22 -7.21 -2.01 -10.00
N ALA A 23 -6.11 -2.80 -9.98
CA ALA A 23 -6.14 -4.20 -9.56
C ALA A 23 -6.63 -4.39 -8.11
N LYS A 24 -6.47 -3.37 -7.27
CA LYS A 24 -7.01 -3.37 -5.90
C LYS A 24 -8.54 -3.38 -5.85
N LYS A 25 -9.21 -2.89 -6.88
CA LYS A 25 -10.69 -3.01 -7.01
C LYS A 25 -11.10 -4.47 -7.18
N LEU A 26 -10.38 -5.22 -8.03
CA LEU A 26 -10.62 -6.65 -8.21
C LEU A 26 -10.32 -7.45 -6.94
N GLU A 27 -9.22 -7.12 -6.25
CA GLU A 27 -8.87 -7.74 -4.97
C GLU A 27 -9.97 -7.51 -3.92
N ALA A 28 -10.47 -6.29 -3.80
CA ALA A 28 -11.54 -5.94 -2.86
C ALA A 28 -12.88 -6.62 -3.19
N SER A 29 -13.17 -6.85 -4.48
CA SER A 29 -14.42 -7.47 -4.94
C SER A 29 -14.44 -9.00 -4.85
N ARG A 30 -13.28 -9.65 -4.70
CA ARG A 30 -13.20 -11.11 -4.64
C ARG A 30 -13.80 -11.66 -3.33
N LYS A 31 -14.87 -12.44 -3.45
CA LYS A 31 -15.52 -13.10 -2.30
C LYS A 31 -14.62 -14.09 -1.58
N SER A 32 -13.64 -14.69 -2.28
CA SER A 32 -12.67 -15.65 -1.72
C SER A 32 -11.61 -15.01 -0.82
N ILE A 33 -11.31 -13.74 -1.07
CA ILE A 33 -10.41 -12.94 -0.23
C ILE A 33 -11.31 -11.93 0.45
N ARG A 34 -11.90 -12.25 1.60
CA ARG A 34 -12.71 -11.28 2.36
C ARG A 34 -11.90 -10.04 2.63
N SER A 35 -12.06 -9.06 1.74
CA SER A 35 -11.46 -7.75 1.92
C SER A 35 -12.27 -6.98 2.96
N ASP A 36 -11.58 -6.45 3.96
CA ASP A 36 -12.18 -5.54 4.95
C ASP A 36 -12.15 -4.08 4.43
N ILE A 37 -11.92 -3.91 3.13
CA ILE A 37 -11.97 -2.63 2.41
C ILE A 37 -13.36 -2.45 1.81
N ASP A 38 -14.01 -1.36 2.14
CA ASP A 38 -15.35 -1.06 1.62
C ASP A 38 -15.30 -0.41 0.25
N PHE A 39 -14.32 0.46 0.00
CA PHE A 39 -14.14 1.17 -1.26
C PHE A 39 -12.68 1.22 -1.69
N VAL A 40 -12.46 1.18 -2.99
CA VAL A 40 -11.14 1.39 -3.60
C VAL A 40 -11.26 2.51 -4.62
N LEU A 41 -10.45 3.56 -4.46
CA LEU A 41 -10.38 4.70 -5.37
C LEU A 41 -8.97 4.78 -5.98
N THR A 42 -8.90 5.06 -7.26
CA THR A 42 -7.64 5.44 -7.90
C THR A 42 -7.34 6.92 -7.68
N PHE A 43 -6.11 7.33 -7.94
CA PHE A 43 -5.74 8.75 -7.84
C PHE A 43 -6.52 9.61 -8.85
N GLU A 44 -6.78 9.09 -10.05
CA GLU A 44 -7.60 9.76 -11.06
C GLU A 44 -9.04 9.98 -10.60
N GLU A 45 -9.63 8.99 -9.93
CA GLU A 45 -10.98 9.12 -9.38
C GLU A 45 -11.05 10.15 -8.26
N VAL A 46 -10.05 10.16 -7.37
CA VAL A 46 -9.95 11.18 -6.31
C VAL A 46 -9.76 12.57 -6.92
N MET A 47 -8.95 12.70 -7.99
CA MET A 47 -8.78 13.95 -8.72
C MET A 47 -10.09 14.42 -9.36
N GLY A 48 -10.86 13.49 -9.95
CA GLY A 48 -12.19 13.78 -10.46
C GLY A 48 -13.14 14.31 -9.37
N MET A 49 -13.07 13.75 -8.15
CA MET A 49 -13.86 14.24 -7.01
C MET A 49 -13.45 15.66 -6.59
N PHE A 50 -12.14 15.97 -6.59
CA PHE A 50 -11.65 17.31 -6.30
C PHE A 50 -12.13 18.32 -7.34
N ASN A 51 -12.00 17.99 -8.63
CA ASN A 51 -12.49 18.84 -9.72
C ASN A 51 -14.00 19.07 -9.62
N ALA A 52 -14.79 18.05 -9.32
CA ALA A 52 -16.24 18.18 -9.13
C ALA A 52 -16.62 19.08 -7.93
N LYS A 53 -15.72 19.21 -6.95
CA LYS A 53 -15.88 20.11 -5.79
C LYS A 53 -15.23 21.48 -6.00
N GLY A 54 -14.64 21.75 -7.17
CA GLY A 54 -13.95 23.00 -7.46
C GLY A 54 -12.64 23.17 -6.66
N ILE A 55 -12.05 22.08 -6.19
CA ILE A 55 -10.78 22.10 -5.47
C ILE A 55 -9.64 22.03 -6.48
N ALA A 56 -8.88 23.11 -6.61
CA ALA A 56 -7.69 23.20 -7.45
C ALA A 56 -6.44 22.95 -6.59
N LEU A 57 -5.79 21.79 -6.78
CA LEU A 57 -4.64 21.40 -5.94
C LEU A 57 -3.43 22.31 -6.09
N ASP A 58 -3.25 22.89 -7.27
CA ASP A 58 -2.18 23.85 -7.60
C ASP A 58 -2.34 25.21 -6.90
N GLN A 59 -3.54 25.52 -6.41
CA GLN A 59 -3.86 26.74 -5.68
C GLN A 59 -3.78 26.57 -4.14
N ILE A 60 -3.54 25.35 -3.67
CA ILE A 60 -3.42 25.09 -2.22
C ILE A 60 -2.03 25.56 -1.75
N THR A 61 -2.01 26.62 -0.97
CA THR A 61 -0.77 27.23 -0.43
C THR A 61 -0.38 26.68 0.94
N THR A 62 -1.30 26.00 1.62
CA THR A 62 -1.08 25.40 2.94
C THR A 62 -1.07 23.89 2.84
N SER A 63 -0.04 23.25 3.38
CA SER A 63 0.00 21.80 3.51
C SER A 63 0.44 21.45 4.93
N ASP A 64 -0.28 20.53 5.55
CA ASP A 64 0.17 19.92 6.78
C ASP A 64 1.29 18.93 6.45
N PRO A 65 2.43 18.99 7.18
CA PRO A 65 3.49 18.02 6.98
C PRO A 65 2.99 16.62 7.35
N LEU A 66 3.40 15.60 6.58
CA LEU A 66 3.21 14.20 6.95
C LEU A 66 4.01 13.93 8.24
N THR A 67 3.35 14.03 9.38
CA THR A 67 3.99 13.94 10.69
C THR A 67 4.21 12.51 11.14
N GLU A 68 3.43 11.56 10.64
CA GLU A 68 3.47 10.18 11.09
C GLU A 68 3.71 9.23 9.91
N GLY A 69 4.68 8.38 10.07
CA GLY A 69 5.02 7.33 9.11
C GLY A 69 6.45 6.87 9.28
N THR A 70 6.62 5.56 9.36
CA THR A 70 7.95 4.94 9.41
C THR A 70 8.64 5.06 8.06
N ASN A 71 9.97 5.06 8.03
CA ASN A 71 10.74 4.99 6.78
C ASN A 71 10.37 3.76 5.95
N ALA A 72 10.07 2.63 6.60
CA ALA A 72 9.57 1.43 5.97
C ALA A 72 8.23 1.69 5.27
N GLY A 73 7.24 2.30 5.94
CA GLY A 73 5.94 2.62 5.36
C GLY A 73 6.04 3.56 4.16
N ARG A 74 6.89 4.58 4.23
CA ARG A 74 7.13 5.50 3.11
C ARG A 74 7.80 4.84 1.92
N GLY A 75 8.64 3.84 2.16
CA GLY A 75 9.35 3.08 1.12
C GLY A 75 8.50 2.00 0.43
N PHE A 76 7.29 1.69 0.90
CA PHE A 76 6.47 0.59 0.35
C PHE A 76 6.06 0.80 -1.11
N ALA A 77 5.91 2.04 -1.55
CA ALA A 77 5.50 2.36 -2.93
C ALA A 77 6.64 2.23 -3.96
N VAL A 78 7.87 2.07 -3.50
CA VAL A 78 9.04 1.93 -4.36
C VAL A 78 9.29 0.45 -4.66
N SER A 79 9.73 0.12 -5.88
CA SER A 79 10.12 -1.25 -6.25
C SER A 79 11.15 -1.79 -5.25
N GLY A 80 10.88 -2.99 -4.71
CA GLY A 80 11.72 -3.59 -3.67
C GLY A 80 11.52 -3.04 -2.25
N GLY A 81 10.69 -2.00 -2.06
CA GLY A 81 10.49 -1.35 -0.76
C GLY A 81 9.96 -2.29 0.32
N VAL A 82 9.03 -3.17 -0.04
CA VAL A 82 8.50 -4.18 0.91
C VAL A 82 9.59 -5.15 1.33
N ALA A 83 10.38 -5.67 0.39
CA ALA A 83 11.48 -6.58 0.68
C ALA A 83 12.55 -5.91 1.57
N LYS A 84 12.84 -4.63 1.31
CA LYS A 84 13.73 -3.84 2.15
C LYS A 84 13.20 -3.71 3.58
N ALA A 85 11.92 -3.37 3.75
CA ALA A 85 11.30 -3.22 5.06
C ALA A 85 11.34 -4.53 5.86
N VAL A 86 11.07 -5.68 5.21
CA VAL A 86 11.17 -7.01 5.84
C VAL A 86 12.62 -7.31 6.24
N LYS A 87 13.58 -7.05 5.35
CA LYS A 87 15.01 -7.22 5.64
C LYS A 87 15.44 -6.40 6.86
N ASP A 88 15.10 -5.11 6.86
CA ASP A 88 15.47 -4.19 7.94
C ASP A 88 14.86 -4.64 9.29
N LEU A 89 13.63 -5.16 9.27
CA LEU A 89 12.97 -5.70 10.47
C LEU A 89 13.68 -6.96 10.98
N ILE A 90 13.98 -7.92 10.11
CA ILE A 90 14.68 -9.15 10.48
C ILE A 90 16.06 -8.82 11.09
N GLN A 91 16.81 -7.92 10.48
CA GLN A 91 18.11 -7.50 10.99
C GLN A 91 18.02 -6.79 12.35
N LYS A 92 16.93 -6.07 12.59
CA LYS A 92 16.67 -5.41 13.89
C LYS A 92 16.34 -6.42 14.98
N GLU A 93 15.50 -7.42 14.69
CA GLU A 93 15.08 -8.43 15.65
C GLU A 93 16.14 -9.53 15.86
N HIS A 94 16.91 -9.83 14.83
CA HIS A 94 17.97 -10.83 14.83
C HIS A 94 19.29 -10.26 14.31
N PRO A 95 20.02 -9.49 15.12
CA PRO A 95 21.31 -8.91 14.74
C PRO A 95 22.30 -10.01 14.33
N GLY A 96 22.95 -9.84 13.17
CA GLY A 96 23.90 -10.82 12.62
C GLY A 96 23.29 -11.82 11.64
N THR A 97 21.97 -11.83 11.42
CA THR A 97 21.36 -12.66 10.38
C THR A 97 21.60 -12.06 9.01
N GLU A 98 22.24 -12.82 8.11
CA GLU A 98 22.39 -12.43 6.71
C GLU A 98 21.10 -12.68 5.95
N VAL A 99 20.46 -11.61 5.47
CA VAL A 99 19.23 -11.68 4.65
C VAL A 99 19.59 -11.40 3.20
N LYS A 100 19.50 -12.42 2.35
CA LYS A 100 19.70 -12.29 0.90
C LYS A 100 18.38 -11.92 0.22
N VAL A 101 18.36 -10.79 -0.47
CA VAL A 101 17.20 -10.33 -1.25
C VAL A 101 17.53 -10.50 -2.73
N GLN A 102 16.68 -11.19 -3.46
CA GLN A 102 16.80 -11.33 -4.92
C GLN A 102 15.69 -10.56 -5.61
N ALA A 103 16.06 -9.71 -6.56
CA ALA A 103 15.09 -9.05 -7.42
C ALA A 103 14.48 -10.06 -8.41
N ALA A 104 13.16 -10.03 -8.55
CA ALA A 104 12.41 -10.83 -9.51
C ALA A 104 11.40 -9.91 -10.23
N GLU A 105 11.91 -9.11 -11.16
CA GLU A 105 11.09 -8.18 -11.91
C GLU A 105 10.56 -8.83 -13.20
N GLY A 106 9.27 -8.58 -13.45
CA GLY A 106 8.57 -9.16 -14.59
C GLY A 106 8.16 -10.63 -14.41
N LEU A 107 7.15 -11.02 -15.19
CA LEU A 107 6.48 -12.32 -15.04
C LEU A 107 7.42 -13.52 -15.29
N LYS A 108 8.35 -13.38 -16.20
CA LYS A 108 9.33 -14.42 -16.56
C LYS A 108 10.26 -14.73 -15.37
N ASN A 109 10.84 -13.69 -14.78
CA ASN A 109 11.76 -13.83 -13.64
C ASN A 109 11.04 -14.31 -12.38
N CYS A 110 9.80 -13.88 -12.14
CA CYS A 110 8.98 -14.38 -11.04
C CYS A 110 8.74 -15.89 -11.18
N LYS A 111 8.35 -16.38 -12.36
CA LYS A 111 8.13 -17.81 -12.58
C LYS A 111 9.40 -18.63 -12.36
N THR A 112 10.55 -18.16 -12.82
CA THR A 112 11.81 -18.87 -12.71
C THR A 112 12.32 -18.95 -11.25
N LYS A 113 11.99 -17.97 -10.41
CA LYS A 113 12.48 -17.90 -9.02
C LYS A 113 11.53 -18.48 -7.97
N ILE A 114 10.26 -18.68 -8.32
CA ILE A 114 9.27 -19.28 -7.40
C ILE A 114 9.23 -20.81 -7.52
N CYS A 115 9.78 -21.39 -8.58
CA CYS A 115 9.81 -22.84 -8.83
C CYS A 115 11.01 -23.57 -8.20
N TYR A 116 11.64 -23.04 -7.15
CA TYR A 116 12.67 -23.74 -6.39
C TYR A 116 12.30 -23.85 -4.92
#